data_10688238bae5fc271736fd0bfd49bd04
#
_entry.id   10688238bae5fc271736fd0bfd49bd04
#
_cell.length_a   1.000
_cell.length_b   1.000
_cell.length_c   1.000
_cell.angle_alpha   90.00
_cell.angle_beta   90.00
_cell.angle_gamma   90.00
#
_symmetry.space_group_name_H-M   'P 1'
#
loop_
_entity.id
_entity.type
_entity.pdbx_description
1 polymer ?
#
loop_
_entity_poly.entity_id
_entity_poly.type
_entity_poly.pdbx_seq_one_letter_code
_entity_poly.pdbx_strand_id
1 'polypeptide(L)'
;LAKSVLLQVKEILVQIPPTRLWGSGHAPLLTRAQNWVPKPHKRPLDRETLVLRYLAAFGPASVNDMQAWSGITRLNASFATLAHRLVQFEGEDGRVLYDLPDAPRPDPDTPVPVRFLPDYDNVLLGYADRSRIVSIADQKRLGELTRSFRGVLVDGVVTASWSIGREKQAARLVVTPFRTLTKRETRDVEREGAAFLKVMTDGSGGTVDVGPPSA
;
A
#
# COMPACT_ATOMS: atom_id res chain seq x y z
N LEU A 1 -9.51 15.44 -17.34
CA LEU A 1 -9.37 16.84 -16.89
C LEU A 1 -9.06 16.93 -15.39
N ALA A 2 -9.76 16.24 -14.48
CA ALA A 2 -9.55 16.37 -13.03
C ALA A 2 -8.15 15.89 -12.56
N LYS A 3 -7.61 14.80 -13.12
CA LYS A 3 -6.28 14.28 -12.76
C LYS A 3 -5.13 15.22 -13.18
N SER A 4 -5.25 15.90 -14.32
CA SER A 4 -4.23 16.84 -14.80
C SER A 4 -4.19 18.12 -13.98
N VAL A 5 -5.32 18.60 -13.49
CA VAL A 5 -5.41 19.78 -12.63
C VAL A 5 -4.79 19.51 -11.26
N LEU A 6 -5.02 18.33 -10.68
CA LEU A 6 -4.44 17.94 -9.38
C LEU A 6 -2.91 17.90 -9.40
N LEU A 7 -2.29 17.52 -10.53
CA LEU A 7 -0.83 17.47 -10.68
C LEU A 7 -0.20 18.85 -10.88
N GLN A 8 -0.98 19.87 -11.26
CA GLN A 8 -0.50 21.23 -11.50
C GLN A 8 -0.69 22.19 -10.33
N VAL A 9 -1.53 21.80 -9.37
CA VAL A 9 -1.80 22.64 -8.19
C VAL A 9 -0.67 22.47 -7.18
N LYS A 10 0.07 23.56 -6.93
CA LYS A 10 1.16 23.61 -5.93
C LYS A 10 0.66 23.66 -4.47
N GLU A 11 -0.64 23.60 -4.27
CA GLU A 11 -1.26 23.66 -2.95
C GLU A 11 -1.71 22.28 -2.49
N ILE A 12 -1.65 22.05 -1.19
CA ILE A 12 -2.17 20.81 -0.59
C ILE A 12 -3.70 20.89 -0.63
N LEU A 13 -4.30 19.97 -1.39
CA LEU A 13 -5.75 19.80 -1.47
C LEU A 13 -6.20 18.63 -0.60
N VAL A 14 -7.35 18.79 0.03
CA VAL A 14 -8.04 17.75 0.78
C VAL A 14 -9.42 17.51 0.20
N GLN A 15 -9.83 16.27 0.19
CA GLN A 15 -11.19 15.89 -0.21
C GLN A 15 -12.13 16.07 0.97
N ILE A 16 -13.28 16.70 0.75
CA ILE A 16 -14.26 16.99 1.78
C ILE A 16 -15.59 16.23 1.53
N PRO A 17 -16.36 15.91 2.61
CA PRO A 17 -17.69 15.35 2.47
C PRO A 17 -18.64 16.30 1.70
N PRO A 18 -19.70 15.76 1.06
CA PRO A 18 -20.21 14.38 1.12
C PRO A 18 -19.62 13.45 0.06
N THR A 19 -18.52 13.81 -0.57
CA THR A 19 -18.01 13.11 -1.73
C THR A 19 -17.14 11.91 -1.40
N ARG A 20 -17.29 10.90 -2.21
CA ARG A 20 -16.58 9.62 -2.21
C ARG A 20 -16.49 8.90 -0.87
N LEU A 21 -17.62 8.50 -0.39
CA LEU A 21 -17.70 7.21 0.28
C LEU A 21 -17.31 6.14 -0.73
N TRP A 22 -16.66 5.07 -0.29
CA TRP A 22 -16.29 3.95 -1.13
C TRP A 22 -17.47 3.53 -2.02
N GLY A 23 -17.22 3.35 -3.33
CA GLY A 23 -18.24 2.94 -4.28
C GLY A 23 -19.17 4.04 -4.82
N SER A 24 -19.07 5.28 -4.35
CA SER A 24 -19.84 6.40 -4.95
C SER A 24 -19.14 6.92 -6.20
N GLY A 25 -19.87 7.02 -7.31
CA GLY A 25 -19.35 7.51 -8.60
C GLY A 25 -19.23 9.03 -8.72
N HIS A 26 -19.46 9.79 -7.66
CA HIS A 26 -19.42 11.26 -7.69
C HIS A 26 -18.01 11.81 -7.84
N ALA A 27 -17.89 12.93 -8.56
CA ALA A 27 -16.64 13.66 -8.66
C ALA A 27 -16.15 14.13 -7.26
N PRO A 28 -14.83 14.08 -6.97
CA PRO A 28 -14.33 14.53 -5.68
C PRO A 28 -14.55 16.03 -5.50
N LEU A 29 -15.09 16.43 -4.37
CA LEU A 29 -15.11 17.82 -3.94
C LEU A 29 -13.83 18.10 -3.17
N LEU A 30 -13.04 19.08 -3.63
CA LEU A 30 -11.73 19.38 -3.08
C LEU A 30 -11.71 20.81 -2.53
N THR A 31 -11.02 21.01 -1.42
CA THR A 31 -10.70 22.31 -0.88
C THR A 31 -9.22 22.39 -0.52
N ARG A 32 -8.71 23.60 -0.30
CA ARG A 32 -7.34 23.78 0.20
C ARG A 32 -7.24 23.27 1.63
N ALA A 33 -6.16 22.56 1.95
CA ALA A 33 -5.95 22.03 3.31
C ALA A 33 -6.05 23.12 4.38
N GLN A 34 -5.56 24.33 4.10
CA GLN A 34 -5.64 25.48 5.02
C GLN A 34 -7.08 25.92 5.34
N ASN A 35 -8.05 25.63 4.46
CA ASN A 35 -9.46 25.95 4.71
C ASN A 35 -10.15 24.86 5.53
N TRP A 36 -9.57 23.66 5.57
CA TRP A 36 -10.13 22.49 6.24
C TRP A 36 -9.47 22.21 7.58
N VAL A 37 -8.15 22.41 7.66
CA VAL A 37 -7.37 22.20 8.89
C VAL A 37 -7.13 23.53 9.58
N PRO A 38 -7.74 23.79 10.76
CA PRO A 38 -7.71 25.11 11.42
C PRO A 38 -6.32 25.62 11.81
N LYS A 39 -5.36 24.71 11.99
CA LYS A 39 -3.98 25.05 12.37
C LYS A 39 -3.00 24.16 11.61
N PRO A 40 -2.68 24.49 10.35
CA PRO A 40 -1.64 23.76 9.64
C PRO A 40 -0.31 23.89 10.39
N HIS A 41 0.46 22.81 10.43
CA HIS A 41 1.81 22.86 10.99
C HIS A 41 2.65 23.92 10.28
N LYS A 42 3.12 24.90 11.02
CA LYS A 42 3.88 26.04 10.47
C LYS A 42 5.34 25.71 10.17
N ARG A 43 5.84 24.54 10.63
CA ARG A 43 7.21 24.13 10.40
C ARG A 43 7.25 22.96 9.44
N PRO A 44 7.95 23.07 8.29
CA PRO A 44 8.26 21.92 7.47
C PRO A 44 9.08 20.93 8.32
N LEU A 45 8.82 19.63 8.13
CA LEU A 45 9.66 18.59 8.73
C LEU A 45 11.05 18.69 8.09
N ASP A 46 12.09 18.65 8.91
CA ASP A 46 13.46 18.47 8.43
C ASP A 46 13.62 17.06 7.83
N ARG A 47 14.65 16.88 7.02
CA ARG A 47 14.88 15.62 6.29
C ARG A 47 15.16 14.46 7.25
N GLU A 48 15.86 14.70 8.33
CA GLU A 48 16.23 13.72 9.35
C GLU A 48 14.98 13.20 10.07
N THR A 49 14.08 14.09 10.48
CA THR A 49 12.78 13.71 11.06
C THR A 49 11.95 12.91 10.06
N LEU A 50 11.97 13.27 8.79
CA LEU A 50 11.24 12.54 7.75
C LEU A 50 11.81 11.12 7.55
N VAL A 51 13.14 10.96 7.55
CA VAL A 51 13.82 9.65 7.50
C VAL A 51 13.36 8.76 8.66
N LEU A 52 13.42 9.27 9.89
CA LEU A 52 13.01 8.49 11.05
C LEU A 52 11.53 8.07 10.99
N ARG A 53 10.66 8.96 10.55
CA ARG A 53 9.22 8.64 10.39
C ARG A 53 8.99 7.61 9.27
N TYR A 54 9.74 7.71 8.18
CA TYR A 54 9.66 6.73 7.10
C TYR A 54 10.10 5.35 7.61
N LEU A 55 11.26 5.26 8.28
CA LEU A 55 11.75 4.00 8.82
C LEU A 55 10.83 3.41 9.91
N ALA A 56 10.21 4.25 10.73
CA ALA A 56 9.20 3.80 11.70
C ALA A 56 7.97 3.13 11.05
N ALA A 57 7.67 3.48 9.80
CA ALA A 57 6.51 2.94 9.08
C ALA A 57 6.89 1.81 8.09
N PHE A 58 8.10 1.84 7.54
CA PHE A 58 8.53 1.01 6.41
C PHE A 58 9.87 0.30 6.60
N GLY A 59 10.55 0.49 7.75
CA GLY A 59 11.82 -0.19 8.02
C GLY A 59 11.67 -1.71 8.14
N PRO A 60 12.76 -2.46 7.86
CA PRO A 60 14.04 -1.99 7.32
C PRO A 60 13.94 -1.61 5.84
N ALA A 61 14.56 -0.51 5.44
CA ALA A 61 14.49 0.02 4.08
C ALA A 61 15.81 0.70 3.65
N SER A 62 16.05 0.73 2.34
CA SER A 62 17.20 1.42 1.78
C SER A 62 16.94 2.92 1.57
N VAL A 63 18.02 3.69 1.33
CA VAL A 63 17.91 5.10 0.94
C VAL A 63 17.10 5.23 -0.35
N ASN A 64 17.28 4.31 -1.30
CA ASN A 64 16.57 4.33 -2.58
C ASN A 64 15.07 4.08 -2.40
N ASP A 65 14.68 3.21 -1.46
CA ASP A 65 13.25 2.99 -1.15
C ASP A 65 12.59 4.28 -0.69
N MET A 66 13.20 4.98 0.25
CA MET A 66 12.67 6.26 0.73
C MET A 66 12.64 7.32 -0.37
N GLN A 67 13.66 7.40 -1.21
CA GLN A 67 13.69 8.33 -2.34
C GLN A 67 12.56 8.04 -3.34
N ALA A 68 12.31 6.78 -3.65
CA ALA A 68 11.24 6.36 -4.54
C ALA A 68 9.85 6.69 -3.95
N TRP A 69 9.66 6.44 -2.66
CA TRP A 69 8.40 6.71 -1.97
C TRP A 69 8.12 8.21 -1.84
N SER A 70 9.10 8.98 -1.38
CA SER A 70 8.92 10.41 -1.07
C SER A 70 9.05 11.35 -2.25
N GLY A 71 9.73 10.92 -3.33
CA GLY A 71 10.16 11.78 -4.44
C GLY A 71 11.30 12.73 -4.07
N ILE A 72 11.83 12.67 -2.85
CA ILE A 72 12.94 13.49 -2.39
C ILE A 72 14.25 12.79 -2.75
N THR A 73 15.14 13.51 -3.42
CA THR A 73 16.45 12.98 -3.82
C THR A 73 17.57 13.39 -2.86
N ARG A 74 18.75 12.76 -2.99
CA ARG A 74 19.96 13.09 -2.22
C ARG A 74 19.81 12.89 -0.71
N LEU A 75 19.16 11.81 -0.31
CA LEU A 75 18.93 11.51 1.11
C LEU A 75 20.12 10.81 1.77
N ASN A 76 21.17 10.41 1.03
CA ASN A 76 22.36 9.77 1.61
C ASN A 76 22.98 10.57 2.77
N ALA A 77 23.07 11.91 2.63
CA ALA A 77 23.59 12.76 3.69
C ALA A 77 22.74 12.71 4.96
N SER A 78 21.42 12.72 4.84
CA SER A 78 20.52 12.62 6.00
C SER A 78 20.60 11.27 6.69
N PHE A 79 20.72 10.17 5.93
CA PHE A 79 20.97 8.84 6.52
C PHE A 79 22.33 8.77 7.20
N ALA A 80 23.38 9.33 6.60
CA ALA A 80 24.72 9.39 7.23
C ALA A 80 24.70 10.18 8.54
N THR A 81 24.03 11.32 8.59
CA THR A 81 23.87 12.12 9.82
C THR A 81 23.17 11.31 10.91
N LEU A 82 22.23 10.46 10.54
CA LEU A 82 21.45 9.63 11.47
C LEU A 82 22.10 8.28 11.78
N ALA A 83 23.27 7.95 11.23
CA ALA A 83 23.89 6.62 11.35
C ALA A 83 24.02 6.14 12.82
N HIS A 84 24.28 7.05 13.76
CA HIS A 84 24.38 6.75 15.20
C HIS A 84 23.04 6.40 15.87
N ARG A 85 21.91 6.62 15.18
CA ARG A 85 20.53 6.36 15.63
C ARG A 85 19.86 5.22 14.90
N LEU A 86 20.53 4.64 13.91
CA LEU A 86 19.99 3.60 13.05
C LEU A 86 20.76 2.29 13.24
N VAL A 87 20.06 1.18 13.07
CA VAL A 87 20.68 -0.12 12.87
C VAL A 87 20.75 -0.42 11.37
N GLN A 88 21.76 -1.19 10.97
CA GLN A 88 21.96 -1.57 9.57
C GLN A 88 21.82 -3.08 9.42
N PHE A 89 21.23 -3.48 8.34
CA PHE A 89 21.13 -4.86 7.87
C PHE A 89 21.65 -4.96 6.45
N GLU A 90 22.15 -6.10 6.09
CA GLU A 90 22.47 -6.47 4.73
C GLU A 90 21.29 -7.25 4.15
N GLY A 91 20.74 -6.78 3.04
CA GLY A 91 19.72 -7.49 2.28
C GLY A 91 20.33 -8.69 1.55
N GLU A 92 19.52 -9.63 1.11
CA GLU A 92 19.95 -10.83 0.35
C GLU A 92 20.72 -10.49 -0.93
N ASP A 93 20.52 -9.30 -1.46
CA ASP A 93 21.20 -8.75 -2.66
C ASP A 93 22.41 -7.87 -2.32
N GLY A 94 22.86 -7.86 -1.07
CA GLY A 94 23.99 -7.07 -0.58
C GLY A 94 23.70 -5.59 -0.35
N ARG A 95 22.45 -5.15 -0.50
CA ARG A 95 22.06 -3.76 -0.22
C ARG A 95 22.01 -3.48 1.28
N VAL A 96 22.46 -2.29 1.66
CA VAL A 96 22.32 -1.80 3.04
C VAL A 96 20.87 -1.34 3.26
N LEU A 97 20.26 -1.92 4.28
CA LEU A 97 18.95 -1.53 4.81
C LEU A 97 19.11 -0.88 6.17
N TYR A 98 18.35 0.14 6.43
CA TYR A 98 18.34 0.90 7.67
C TYR A 98 17.04 0.70 8.42
N ASP A 99 17.12 0.66 9.75
CA ASP A 99 15.93 0.58 10.60
C ASP A 99 16.16 1.32 11.92
N LEU A 100 15.07 1.53 12.66
CA LEU A 100 15.16 2.04 14.03
C LEU A 100 15.59 0.92 14.99
N PRO A 101 16.38 1.21 16.03
CA PRO A 101 16.79 0.21 17.02
C PRO A 101 15.62 -0.54 17.66
N ASP A 102 14.55 0.18 17.98
CA ASP A 102 13.36 -0.34 18.67
C ASP A 102 12.22 -0.74 17.73
N ALA A 103 12.48 -0.85 16.41
CA ALA A 103 11.46 -1.28 15.46
C ALA A 103 11.02 -2.73 15.75
N PRO A 104 9.72 -3.06 15.60
CA PRO A 104 9.26 -4.42 15.82
C PRO A 104 9.86 -5.36 14.78
N ARG A 105 10.44 -6.47 15.26
CA ARG A 105 11.00 -7.55 14.45
C ARG A 105 10.35 -8.86 14.88
N PRO A 106 9.15 -9.16 14.33
CA PRO A 106 8.46 -10.39 14.68
C PRO A 106 9.28 -11.61 14.27
N ASP A 107 9.03 -12.72 14.95
CA ASP A 107 9.61 -14.01 14.59
C ASP A 107 9.25 -14.37 13.16
N PRO A 108 10.17 -14.98 12.37
CA PRO A 108 9.90 -15.42 11.00
C PRO A 108 8.67 -16.32 10.85
N ASP A 109 8.36 -17.12 11.88
CA ASP A 109 7.21 -18.02 11.90
C ASP A 109 5.89 -17.32 12.32
N THR A 110 5.91 -16.01 12.54
CA THR A 110 4.70 -15.24 12.88
C THR A 110 3.67 -15.33 11.76
N PRO A 111 2.44 -15.84 12.02
CA PRO A 111 1.44 -15.99 10.97
C PRO A 111 1.03 -14.63 10.39
N VAL A 112 1.09 -14.53 9.07
CA VAL A 112 0.64 -13.34 8.33
C VAL A 112 -0.74 -13.63 7.71
N PRO A 113 -1.80 -12.96 8.21
CA PRO A 113 -3.14 -13.20 7.68
C PRO A 113 -3.30 -12.64 6.26
N VAL A 114 -4.26 -13.20 5.51
CA VAL A 114 -4.66 -12.66 4.21
C VAL A 114 -5.09 -11.20 4.36
N ARG A 115 -4.70 -10.34 3.41
CA ARG A 115 -5.11 -8.93 3.36
C ARG A 115 -5.47 -8.50 1.95
N PHE A 116 -6.57 -7.78 1.82
CA PHE A 116 -7.01 -7.13 0.59
C PHE A 116 -6.47 -5.68 0.60
N LEU A 117 -5.52 -5.40 -0.28
CA LEU A 117 -4.89 -4.08 -0.39
C LEU A 117 -5.71 -3.17 -1.30
N PRO A 118 -6.00 -1.93 -0.91
CA PRO A 118 -6.69 -0.95 -1.76
C PRO A 118 -5.79 -0.44 -2.89
N ASP A 119 -6.37 0.39 -3.75
CA ASP A 119 -5.62 1.22 -4.69
C ASP A 119 -4.60 2.09 -3.95
N TYR A 120 -3.39 2.22 -4.48
CA TYR A 120 -2.32 3.07 -3.92
C TYR A 120 -1.84 2.67 -2.52
N ASP A 121 -1.98 1.40 -2.14
CA ASP A 121 -1.49 0.93 -0.85
C ASP A 121 0.02 1.12 -0.69
N ASN A 122 0.43 1.64 0.46
CA ASN A 122 1.84 1.91 0.74
C ASN A 122 2.70 0.63 0.91
N VAL A 123 2.11 -0.52 1.19
CA VAL A 123 2.82 -1.80 1.11
C VAL A 123 3.45 -1.98 -0.27
N LEU A 124 2.76 -1.53 -1.34
CA LEU A 124 3.24 -1.60 -2.72
C LEU A 124 4.02 -0.37 -3.17
N LEU A 125 3.78 0.79 -2.57
CA LEU A 125 4.39 2.05 -2.98
C LEU A 125 5.57 2.47 -2.11
N GLY A 126 5.74 1.87 -0.95
CA GLY A 126 6.72 2.24 0.06
C GLY A 126 8.17 1.96 -0.32
N TYR A 127 8.41 1.18 -1.37
CA TYR A 127 9.73 0.68 -1.73
C TYR A 127 10.05 0.83 -3.20
N ALA A 128 11.30 1.09 -3.53
CA ALA A 128 11.84 0.99 -4.89
C ALA A 128 11.92 -0.47 -5.32
N ASP A 129 12.41 -1.33 -4.43
CA ASP A 129 12.45 -2.77 -4.63
C ASP A 129 11.32 -3.44 -3.84
N ARG A 130 10.48 -4.17 -4.56
CA ARG A 130 9.31 -4.86 -4.04
C ARG A 130 9.49 -6.38 -3.98
N SER A 131 10.70 -6.89 -4.18
CA SER A 131 10.98 -8.34 -4.26
C SER A 131 10.53 -9.11 -3.03
N ARG A 132 10.56 -8.47 -1.85
CA ARG A 132 10.07 -9.04 -0.59
C ARG A 132 8.56 -9.21 -0.51
N ILE A 133 7.81 -8.50 -1.35
CA ILE A 133 6.33 -8.43 -1.30
C ILE A 133 5.71 -9.00 -2.57
N VAL A 134 6.44 -8.92 -3.69
CA VAL A 134 5.96 -9.35 -5.01
C VAL A 134 7.03 -10.19 -5.67
N SER A 135 6.68 -11.40 -6.13
CA SER A 135 7.62 -12.24 -6.86
C SER A 135 8.16 -11.53 -8.12
N ILE A 136 9.39 -11.82 -8.50
CA ILE A 136 10.01 -11.23 -9.71
C ILE A 136 9.17 -11.49 -10.96
N ALA A 137 8.56 -12.69 -11.05
CA ALA A 137 7.68 -13.05 -12.16
C ALA A 137 6.43 -12.16 -12.20
N ASP A 138 5.86 -11.84 -11.04
CA ASP A 138 4.64 -11.05 -10.93
C ASP A 138 4.91 -9.54 -10.99
N GLN A 139 6.16 -9.09 -10.74
CA GLN A 139 6.52 -7.67 -10.88
C GLN A 139 6.33 -7.16 -12.32
N LYS A 140 6.55 -8.00 -13.33
CA LYS A 140 6.27 -7.64 -14.73
C LYS A 140 4.79 -7.42 -14.97
N ARG A 141 3.94 -8.30 -14.42
CA ARG A 141 2.47 -8.16 -14.47
C ARG A 141 2.01 -6.90 -13.75
N LEU A 142 2.64 -6.58 -12.60
CA LEU A 142 2.35 -5.34 -11.87
C LEU A 142 2.89 -4.08 -12.56
N GLY A 143 3.94 -4.18 -13.36
CA GLY A 143 4.48 -3.05 -14.14
C GLY A 143 3.50 -2.53 -15.20
N GLU A 144 2.69 -3.40 -15.76
CA GLU A 144 1.58 -3.07 -16.65
C GLU A 144 0.34 -2.59 -15.90
N LEU A 145 0.19 -3.02 -14.65
CA LEU A 145 -0.86 -2.60 -13.73
C LEU A 145 -0.38 -1.32 -13.05
N THR A 146 -0.99 -0.23 -13.41
CA THR A 146 -0.73 1.11 -12.89
C THR A 146 -0.75 1.16 -11.36
N ARG A 147 -0.38 2.31 -10.77
CA ARG A 147 -0.46 2.60 -9.33
C ARG A 147 -1.80 2.28 -8.66
N SER A 148 -2.84 2.01 -9.43
CA SER A 148 -4.18 1.61 -8.99
C SER A 148 -4.38 0.09 -8.92
N PHE A 149 -3.32 -0.67 -8.64
CA PHE A 149 -3.39 -2.11 -8.47
C PHE A 149 -3.94 -2.49 -7.09
N ARG A 150 -4.89 -3.42 -7.08
CA ARG A 150 -5.52 -3.97 -5.88
C ARG A 150 -5.03 -5.38 -5.66
N GLY A 151 -4.13 -5.56 -4.69
CA GLY A 151 -3.50 -6.83 -4.40
C GLY A 151 -4.19 -7.62 -3.30
N VAL A 152 -3.99 -8.93 -3.32
CA VAL A 152 -4.28 -9.81 -2.19
C VAL A 152 -2.96 -10.36 -1.67
N LEU A 153 -2.65 -10.08 -0.40
CA LEU A 153 -1.53 -10.70 0.29
C LEU A 153 -1.96 -12.05 0.86
N VAL A 154 -1.16 -13.06 0.60
CA VAL A 154 -1.22 -14.36 1.26
C VAL A 154 0.17 -14.62 1.81
N ASP A 155 0.26 -14.82 3.12
CA ASP A 155 1.54 -14.99 3.81
C ASP A 155 2.55 -13.86 3.52
N GLY A 156 2.09 -12.61 3.54
CA GLY A 156 2.91 -11.42 3.30
C GLY A 156 3.27 -11.13 1.84
N VAL A 157 2.93 -12.02 0.89
CA VAL A 157 3.28 -11.89 -0.52
C VAL A 157 2.03 -11.64 -1.36
N VAL A 158 2.13 -10.73 -2.33
CA VAL A 158 1.05 -10.49 -3.31
C VAL A 158 0.92 -11.70 -4.21
N THR A 159 -0.20 -12.40 -4.11
CA THR A 159 -0.47 -13.64 -4.85
C THR A 159 -1.68 -13.57 -5.77
N ALA A 160 -2.46 -12.50 -5.67
CA ALA A 160 -3.64 -12.31 -6.49
C ALA A 160 -3.96 -10.83 -6.68
N SER A 161 -4.78 -10.53 -7.65
CA SER A 161 -5.52 -9.26 -7.76
C SER A 161 -6.96 -9.45 -7.34
N TRP A 162 -7.64 -8.33 -7.01
CA TRP A 162 -9.07 -8.36 -6.70
C TRP A 162 -9.83 -7.22 -7.35
N SER A 163 -11.09 -7.46 -7.59
CA SER A 163 -12.05 -6.44 -8.01
C SER A 163 -13.40 -6.68 -7.33
N ILE A 164 -14.18 -5.62 -7.17
CA ILE A 164 -15.53 -5.70 -6.66
C ILE A 164 -16.49 -5.16 -7.69
N GLY A 165 -17.51 -5.94 -7.98
CA GLY A 165 -18.61 -5.59 -8.86
C GLY A 165 -19.95 -5.72 -8.17
N ARG A 166 -21.01 -5.28 -8.83
CA ARG A 166 -22.37 -5.51 -8.41
C ARG A 166 -23.09 -6.31 -9.48
N GLU A 167 -23.61 -7.46 -9.10
CA GLU A 167 -24.53 -8.23 -9.93
C GLU A 167 -25.95 -8.09 -9.35
N LYS A 168 -26.84 -7.45 -10.12
CA LYS A 168 -28.20 -7.09 -9.67
C LYS A 168 -28.13 -6.19 -8.42
N GLN A 169 -28.35 -6.72 -7.23
CA GLN A 169 -28.26 -5.96 -5.98
C GLN A 169 -27.20 -6.53 -5.00
N ALA A 170 -26.52 -7.61 -5.37
CA ALA A 170 -25.50 -8.23 -4.56
C ALA A 170 -24.09 -7.78 -4.96
N ALA A 171 -23.21 -7.59 -3.98
CA ALA A 171 -21.80 -7.36 -4.25
C ALA A 171 -21.11 -8.69 -4.58
N ARG A 172 -20.19 -8.65 -5.54
CA ARG A 172 -19.36 -9.78 -5.93
C ARG A 172 -17.90 -9.37 -5.86
N LEU A 173 -17.13 -10.03 -5.00
CA LEU A 173 -15.69 -9.90 -4.91
C LEU A 173 -15.06 -10.98 -5.78
N VAL A 174 -14.35 -10.57 -6.81
CA VAL A 174 -13.62 -11.47 -7.71
C VAL A 174 -12.13 -11.39 -7.35
N VAL A 175 -11.55 -12.54 -7.05
CA VAL A 175 -10.12 -12.72 -6.80
C VAL A 175 -9.52 -13.50 -7.97
N THR A 176 -8.48 -12.93 -8.58
CA THR A 176 -7.75 -13.53 -9.71
C THR A 176 -6.34 -13.85 -9.25
N PRO A 177 -6.04 -15.12 -8.90
CA PRO A 177 -4.72 -15.54 -8.46
C PRO A 177 -3.68 -15.43 -9.57
N PHE A 178 -2.40 -15.22 -9.20
CA PHE A 178 -1.24 -15.26 -10.11
C PHE A 178 -0.62 -16.66 -10.19
N ARG A 179 -0.92 -17.50 -9.20
CA ARG A 179 -0.55 -18.91 -9.12
C ARG A 179 -1.70 -19.74 -8.59
N THR A 180 -1.63 -21.03 -8.74
CA THR A 180 -2.58 -21.92 -8.06
C THR A 180 -2.46 -21.74 -6.55
N LEU A 181 -3.58 -21.45 -5.90
CA LEU A 181 -3.68 -21.40 -4.44
C LEU A 181 -3.90 -22.82 -3.90
N THR A 182 -3.32 -23.12 -2.75
CA THR A 182 -3.63 -24.34 -2.01
C THR A 182 -5.05 -24.28 -1.46
N LYS A 183 -5.63 -25.44 -1.10
CA LYS A 183 -6.95 -25.52 -0.46
C LYS A 183 -7.06 -24.69 0.82
N ARG A 184 -5.96 -24.55 1.57
CA ARG A 184 -5.90 -23.71 2.78
C ARG A 184 -5.94 -22.23 2.41
N GLU A 185 -5.06 -21.80 1.50
CA GLU A 185 -4.99 -20.42 1.04
C GLU A 185 -6.34 -19.96 0.45
N THR A 186 -6.97 -20.79 -0.38
CA THR A 186 -8.30 -20.48 -0.95
C THR A 186 -9.32 -20.24 0.15
N ARG A 187 -9.42 -21.14 1.16
CA ARG A 187 -10.34 -20.94 2.29
C ARG A 187 -10.04 -19.68 3.10
N ASP A 188 -8.76 -19.35 3.29
CA ASP A 188 -8.34 -18.15 4.03
C ASP A 188 -8.69 -16.90 3.26
N VAL A 189 -8.50 -16.88 1.93
CA VAL A 189 -8.90 -15.79 1.04
C VAL A 189 -10.42 -15.62 1.02
N GLU A 190 -11.19 -16.70 0.91
CA GLU A 190 -12.65 -16.67 0.94
C GLU A 190 -13.17 -16.10 2.27
N ARG A 191 -12.60 -16.56 3.40
CA ARG A 191 -12.98 -16.08 4.75
C ARG A 191 -12.71 -14.58 4.92
N GLU A 192 -11.51 -14.12 4.58
CA GLU A 192 -11.14 -12.70 4.66
C GLU A 192 -11.93 -11.87 3.65
N GLY A 193 -12.15 -12.39 2.44
CA GLY A 193 -12.98 -11.74 1.42
C GLY A 193 -14.42 -11.55 1.86
N ALA A 194 -15.01 -12.51 2.54
CA ALA A 194 -16.35 -12.39 3.10
C ALA A 194 -16.43 -11.32 4.20
N ALA A 195 -15.41 -11.25 5.07
CA ALA A 195 -15.31 -10.20 6.08
C ALA A 195 -15.11 -8.81 5.44
N PHE A 196 -14.25 -8.72 4.44
CA PHE A 196 -14.03 -7.50 3.66
C PHE A 196 -15.32 -7.01 2.99
N LEU A 197 -16.07 -7.91 2.31
CA LEU A 197 -17.35 -7.55 1.67
C LEU A 197 -18.36 -7.00 2.68
N LYS A 198 -18.45 -7.54 3.89
CA LYS A 198 -19.35 -7.00 4.93
C LYS A 198 -19.04 -5.54 5.24
N VAL A 199 -17.75 -5.18 5.34
CA VAL A 199 -17.34 -3.79 5.56
C VAL A 199 -17.70 -2.92 4.36
N MET A 200 -17.45 -3.42 3.14
CA MET A 200 -17.66 -2.68 1.90
C MET A 200 -19.14 -2.47 1.53
N THR A 201 -20.04 -3.22 2.15
CA THR A 201 -21.47 -3.24 1.83
C THR A 201 -22.35 -2.91 3.04
N ASP A 202 -21.80 -2.21 4.03
CA ASP A 202 -22.50 -1.83 5.27
C ASP A 202 -23.24 -3.01 5.93
N GLY A 203 -22.59 -4.18 5.95
CA GLY A 203 -23.10 -5.39 6.57
C GLY A 203 -23.89 -6.33 5.64
N SER A 204 -24.27 -5.90 4.44
CA SER A 204 -25.07 -6.74 3.51
C SER A 204 -24.28 -7.96 2.99
N GLY A 205 -22.93 -7.87 2.93
CA GLY A 205 -22.09 -8.93 2.41
C GLY A 205 -22.18 -9.12 0.90
N GLY A 206 -21.94 -10.35 0.45
CA GLY A 206 -21.96 -10.68 -0.97
C GLY A 206 -21.28 -12.03 -1.23
N THR A 207 -20.95 -12.31 -2.49
CA THR A 207 -20.25 -13.52 -2.91
C THR A 207 -18.76 -13.24 -3.11
N VAL A 208 -17.92 -14.19 -2.71
CA VAL A 208 -16.49 -14.23 -3.00
C VAL A 208 -16.26 -15.30 -4.04
N ASP A 209 -15.63 -14.92 -5.13
CA ASP A 209 -15.31 -15.81 -6.25
C ASP A 209 -13.79 -15.83 -6.45
N VAL A 210 -13.17 -16.96 -6.15
CA VAL A 210 -11.73 -17.18 -6.37
C VAL A 210 -11.57 -17.95 -7.67
N GLY A 211 -11.15 -17.24 -8.71
CA GLY A 211 -10.98 -17.81 -10.05
C GLY A 211 -9.73 -18.69 -10.19
N PRO A 212 -9.54 -19.29 -11.37
CA PRO A 212 -8.28 -19.93 -11.72
C PRO A 212 -7.14 -18.90 -11.82
N PRO A 213 -5.87 -19.36 -11.82
CA PRO A 213 -4.74 -18.48 -12.06
C PRO A 213 -4.88 -17.73 -13.39
N SER A 214 -4.49 -16.44 -13.37
CA SER A 214 -4.37 -15.70 -14.64
C SER A 214 -3.23 -16.29 -15.49
N ALA A 215 -3.50 -16.45 -16.78
CA ALA A 215 -2.51 -16.92 -17.75
C ALA A 215 -1.32 -15.93 -17.87
#